data_b0409b2051847116ffb6e3f4b8978f54
#
_entry.id   b0409b2051847116ffb6e3f4b8978f54
#
_cell.length_a   1.000
_cell.length_b   1.000
_cell.length_c   1.000
_cell.angle_alpha   90.00
_cell.angle_beta   90.00
_cell.angle_gamma   90.00
#
_symmetry.space_group_name_H-M   'P 1'
#
loop_
_entity.id
_entity.type
_entity.pdbx_description
1 polymer ?
#
loop_
_entity_poly.entity_id
_entity_poly.type
_entity_poly.pdbx_seq_one_letter_code
_entity_poly.pdbx_strand_id
1 'polypeptide(L)'
;MAGVNGGMGAAGGAGGNAYLFGSGGAGGQGGMGAAGADGVNPTPTGTADAGSTGTDQTLGGNAIGGNGGPGDAGDAMTSGGAGGSGGNAVSTVNGDAVGGEGGKGGEGAYGGAGGAGGSAASIGNAAIGGNGGAGGNAQAPGGVGGAGGEGGDAQVGTNSPSNAEAGNGGSGGNGFDSYAAGGPGGGGGTGGAGGRGGLLIGDGGAGGAGGVGGTGGSGAPGGGGAGGDGGAANTDSAGSSRKAFGGDGGVGGDGASALGTGGEGGIGGQGGNGGAGGLLIGNGGAGGVGGTAGAGGTGGSGGAGGAGGAGGGGTNSGPGAAVGGNGNTGGNGGNGGAPGALGGKGGSGGLIGRAGSDGGVGAGGAGGAGGAGGTGGEGGTGGDGKTTDGNPGMGGSPGSAGQPGQPG
;
A
#
# COMPACT_ATOMS: atom_id res chain seq x y z
N MET A 1 -4.50 7.43 8.05
CA MET A 1 -4.64 7.65 9.52
C MET A 1 -3.79 6.63 10.26
N ALA A 2 -3.09 7.04 11.33
CA ALA A 2 -2.37 6.07 12.18
C ALA A 2 -3.36 5.07 12.80
N GLY A 3 -2.92 3.82 12.96
CA GLY A 3 -3.70 2.78 13.62
C GLY A 3 -3.98 3.13 15.09
N VAL A 4 -5.11 2.66 15.61
CA VAL A 4 -5.45 2.85 17.02
C VAL A 4 -4.73 1.83 17.91
N ASN A 5 -4.52 2.19 19.18
CA ASN A 5 -3.85 1.34 20.16
C ASN A 5 -4.70 0.08 20.46
N GLY A 6 -4.04 -1.05 20.68
CA GLY A 6 -4.66 -2.25 21.21
C GLY A 6 -5.15 -2.05 22.66
N GLY A 7 -6.27 -2.67 23.01
CA GLY A 7 -6.80 -2.67 24.36
C GLY A 7 -5.91 -3.45 25.34
N MET A 8 -5.88 -3.03 26.62
CA MET A 8 -5.15 -3.74 27.66
C MET A 8 -5.83 -5.06 28.04
N GLY A 9 -5.05 -6.07 28.39
CA GLY A 9 -5.53 -7.33 28.95
C GLY A 9 -6.13 -7.13 30.36
N ALA A 10 -7.14 -7.93 30.68
CA ALA A 10 -7.76 -7.89 32.00
C ALA A 10 -6.81 -8.46 33.09
N ALA A 11 -6.92 -7.95 34.31
CA ALA A 11 -6.18 -8.51 35.46
C ALA A 11 -6.72 -9.89 35.83
N GLY A 12 -5.84 -10.80 36.26
CA GLY A 12 -6.21 -12.10 36.81
C GLY A 12 -6.89 -11.95 38.18
N GLY A 13 -7.86 -12.80 38.47
CA GLY A 13 -8.54 -12.83 39.77
C GLY A 13 -7.61 -13.25 40.89
N ALA A 14 -7.78 -12.70 42.09
CA ALA A 14 -7.04 -13.14 43.27
C ALA A 14 -7.45 -14.55 43.72
N GLY A 15 -6.50 -15.35 44.23
CA GLY A 15 -6.79 -16.64 44.82
C GLY A 15 -7.56 -16.52 46.12
N GLY A 16 -8.44 -17.48 46.42
CA GLY A 16 -9.22 -17.52 47.65
C GLY A 16 -8.33 -17.75 48.88
N ASN A 17 -8.65 -17.10 49.98
CA ASN A 17 -7.98 -17.33 51.27
C ASN A 17 -8.54 -18.56 52.00
N ALA A 18 -7.68 -19.33 52.68
CA ALA A 18 -8.15 -20.30 53.66
C ALA A 18 -8.38 -19.64 55.02
N TYR A 19 -9.28 -20.23 55.86
CA TYR A 19 -9.61 -19.63 57.16
C TYR A 19 -8.67 -20.08 58.27
N LEU A 20 -8.93 -21.19 58.92
CA LEU A 20 -8.17 -21.66 60.07
C LEU A 20 -7.10 -22.66 59.66
N PHE A 21 -7.48 -23.57 58.78
CA PHE A 21 -6.64 -24.63 58.20
C PHE A 21 -6.82 -24.69 56.72
N GLY A 22 -5.81 -25.11 55.96
CA GLY A 22 -5.85 -25.31 54.50
C GLY A 22 -4.97 -24.35 53.73
N SER A 23 -4.70 -24.63 52.47
CA SER A 23 -3.88 -23.81 51.61
C SER A 23 -4.69 -22.74 50.91
N GLY A 24 -4.09 -21.56 50.68
CA GLY A 24 -4.67 -20.50 49.85
C GLY A 24 -4.76 -20.93 48.37
N GLY A 25 -5.75 -20.45 47.70
CA GLY A 25 -5.91 -20.65 46.25
C GLY A 25 -4.88 -19.90 45.41
N ALA A 26 -4.48 -20.43 44.26
CA ALA A 26 -3.64 -19.69 43.31
C ALA A 26 -4.35 -18.48 42.70
N GLY A 27 -3.62 -17.43 42.41
CA GLY A 27 -4.12 -16.28 41.62
C GLY A 27 -4.32 -16.67 40.17
N GLY A 28 -5.30 -16.06 39.52
CA GLY A 28 -5.57 -16.22 38.08
C GLY A 28 -4.53 -15.54 37.21
N GLN A 29 -4.32 -16.05 36.02
CA GLN A 29 -3.45 -15.43 35.01
C GLN A 29 -4.05 -14.11 34.51
N GLY A 30 -3.21 -13.10 34.23
CA GLY A 30 -3.61 -11.90 33.52
C GLY A 30 -3.98 -12.18 32.06
N GLY A 31 -4.96 -11.44 31.54
CA GLY A 31 -5.37 -11.53 30.14
C GLY A 31 -4.31 -10.94 29.18
N MET A 32 -4.33 -11.38 27.93
CA MET A 32 -3.47 -10.83 26.89
C MET A 32 -3.95 -9.44 26.47
N GLY A 33 -2.99 -8.56 26.10
CA GLY A 33 -3.28 -7.31 25.40
C GLY A 33 -3.76 -7.55 23.98
N ALA A 34 -4.62 -6.68 23.48
CA ALA A 34 -5.08 -6.74 22.09
C ALA A 34 -4.01 -6.21 21.13
N ALA A 35 -4.03 -6.67 19.88
CA ALA A 35 -3.18 -6.11 18.84
C ALA A 35 -3.54 -4.65 18.53
N GLY A 36 -2.56 -3.85 18.16
CA GLY A 36 -2.76 -2.53 17.56
C GLY A 36 -3.38 -2.65 16.19
N ALA A 37 -4.17 -1.66 15.78
CA ALA A 37 -4.75 -1.64 14.45
C ALA A 37 -3.72 -1.19 13.39
N ASP A 38 -3.90 -1.64 12.16
CA ASP A 38 -3.06 -1.22 11.04
C ASP A 38 -3.28 0.26 10.70
N GLY A 39 -2.24 0.91 10.16
CA GLY A 39 -2.33 2.23 9.57
C GLY A 39 -3.20 2.20 8.31
N VAL A 40 -4.03 3.20 8.10
CA VAL A 40 -4.96 3.28 6.97
C VAL A 40 -4.76 4.58 6.22
N ASN A 41 -4.54 4.50 4.91
CA ASN A 41 -4.53 5.67 4.05
C ASN A 41 -5.94 6.26 3.92
N PRO A 42 -6.08 7.59 3.79
CA PRO A 42 -7.36 8.20 3.52
C PRO A 42 -7.89 7.74 2.15
N THR A 43 -9.19 7.51 2.05
CA THR A 43 -9.87 7.25 0.78
C THR A 43 -10.61 8.51 0.33
N PRO A 44 -10.50 8.91 -0.94
CA PRO A 44 -11.22 10.08 -1.43
C PRO A 44 -12.74 9.84 -1.38
N THR A 45 -13.48 10.91 -1.15
CA THR A 45 -14.96 10.88 -1.07
C THR A 45 -15.63 11.49 -2.30
N GLY A 46 -14.85 12.08 -3.21
CA GLY A 46 -15.34 12.72 -4.43
C GLY A 46 -14.34 12.64 -5.58
N THR A 47 -14.77 13.05 -6.75
CA THR A 47 -13.95 13.20 -7.96
C THR A 47 -14.25 14.57 -8.57
N ALA A 48 -13.23 15.31 -8.98
CA ALA A 48 -13.36 16.58 -9.68
C ALA A 48 -13.92 16.39 -11.10
N ASP A 49 -14.37 17.45 -11.71
CA ASP A 49 -14.99 17.40 -13.04
C ASP A 49 -13.99 16.95 -14.12
N ALA A 50 -14.49 16.17 -15.08
CA ALA A 50 -13.69 15.72 -16.21
C ALA A 50 -13.48 16.88 -17.21
N GLY A 51 -12.35 16.84 -17.93
CA GLY A 51 -12.07 17.75 -19.03
C GLY A 51 -13.06 17.59 -20.19
N SER A 52 -13.28 18.67 -20.93
CA SER A 52 -14.14 18.65 -22.10
C SER A 52 -13.53 17.79 -23.22
N THR A 53 -14.37 17.06 -23.96
CA THR A 53 -13.94 16.34 -25.16
C THR A 53 -13.60 17.29 -26.29
N GLY A 54 -12.57 16.96 -27.08
CA GLY A 54 -12.25 17.67 -28.31
C GLY A 54 -13.34 17.48 -29.36
N THR A 55 -13.43 18.43 -30.28
CA THR A 55 -14.43 18.40 -31.36
C THR A 55 -13.95 17.56 -32.54
N ASP A 56 -14.83 16.68 -33.03
CA ASP A 56 -14.58 15.94 -34.29
C ASP A 56 -14.62 16.85 -35.53
N GLN A 57 -13.80 16.54 -36.53
CA GLN A 57 -13.78 17.27 -37.78
C GLN A 57 -13.77 16.31 -38.99
N THR A 58 -14.70 16.55 -39.93
CA THR A 58 -14.76 15.85 -41.22
C THR A 58 -14.80 16.86 -42.35
N LEU A 59 -13.76 16.86 -43.21
CA LEU A 59 -13.61 17.81 -44.30
C LEU A 59 -13.17 17.12 -45.61
N GLY A 60 -13.40 17.79 -46.76
CA GLY A 60 -12.84 17.38 -48.07
C GLY A 60 -11.34 17.73 -48.21
N GLY A 61 -10.82 18.65 -47.40
CA GLY A 61 -9.41 19.03 -47.28
C GLY A 61 -8.80 18.56 -45.96
N ASN A 62 -7.84 19.33 -45.44
CA ASN A 62 -7.22 19.02 -44.13
C ASN A 62 -8.27 19.06 -43.03
N ALA A 63 -8.29 18.00 -42.21
CA ALA A 63 -9.14 17.85 -41.03
C ALA A 63 -8.26 17.76 -39.77
N ILE A 64 -8.58 18.55 -38.73
CA ILE A 64 -7.87 18.56 -37.48
C ILE A 64 -8.88 18.43 -36.33
N GLY A 65 -8.86 17.33 -35.62
CA GLY A 65 -9.67 17.12 -34.41
C GLY A 65 -9.27 18.12 -33.32
N GLY A 66 -10.24 18.57 -32.53
CA GLY A 66 -9.96 19.43 -31.37
C GLY A 66 -9.28 18.67 -30.25
N ASN A 67 -8.43 19.32 -29.46
CA ASN A 67 -7.82 18.71 -28.31
C ASN A 67 -8.84 18.51 -27.16
N GLY A 68 -8.69 17.46 -26.38
CA GLY A 68 -9.40 17.28 -25.13
C GLY A 68 -8.94 18.29 -24.07
N GLY A 69 -9.86 18.75 -23.24
CA GLY A 69 -9.55 19.62 -22.11
C GLY A 69 -8.92 18.83 -20.96
N PRO A 70 -8.11 19.47 -20.10
CA PRO A 70 -7.63 18.83 -18.88
C PRO A 70 -8.78 18.56 -17.92
N GLY A 71 -8.66 17.50 -17.11
CA GLY A 71 -9.53 17.28 -15.96
C GLY A 71 -9.23 18.29 -14.85
N ASP A 72 -10.24 18.64 -14.08
CA ASP A 72 -10.08 19.56 -12.96
C ASP A 72 -9.28 18.94 -11.84
N ALA A 73 -8.53 19.76 -11.09
CA ALA A 73 -7.81 19.31 -9.91
C ALA A 73 -8.77 19.05 -8.76
N GLY A 74 -8.58 17.96 -8.06
CA GLY A 74 -9.19 17.70 -6.77
C GLY A 74 -8.35 18.27 -5.61
N ASP A 75 -8.63 17.82 -4.40
CA ASP A 75 -7.92 18.16 -3.18
C ASP A 75 -7.49 16.87 -2.42
N ALA A 76 -7.13 16.98 -1.14
CA ALA A 76 -6.72 15.84 -0.31
C ALA A 76 -7.82 14.79 -0.07
N MET A 77 -9.10 15.11 -0.35
CA MET A 77 -10.26 14.22 -0.17
C MET A 77 -11.03 13.99 -1.48
N THR A 78 -10.67 14.70 -2.54
CA THR A 78 -11.31 14.64 -3.85
C THR A 78 -10.27 14.21 -4.88
N SER A 79 -10.54 13.15 -5.63
CA SER A 79 -9.69 12.72 -6.75
C SER A 79 -9.71 13.72 -7.87
N GLY A 80 -8.64 13.81 -8.65
CA GLY A 80 -8.60 14.62 -9.87
C GLY A 80 -9.58 14.12 -10.92
N GLY A 81 -10.11 15.02 -11.73
CA GLY A 81 -10.98 14.72 -12.86
C GLY A 81 -10.21 14.04 -13.99
N ALA A 82 -10.87 13.20 -14.79
CA ALA A 82 -10.26 12.63 -15.98
C ALA A 82 -10.05 13.70 -17.05
N GLY A 83 -8.97 13.60 -17.83
CA GLY A 83 -8.78 14.41 -19.04
C GLY A 83 -9.83 14.08 -20.11
N GLY A 84 -10.26 15.07 -20.89
CA GLY A 84 -11.17 14.86 -22.02
C GLY A 84 -10.45 14.17 -23.18
N SER A 85 -11.17 13.34 -23.96
CA SER A 85 -10.61 12.74 -25.17
C SER A 85 -10.40 13.78 -26.27
N GLY A 86 -9.37 13.58 -27.10
CA GLY A 86 -9.18 14.33 -28.34
C GLY A 86 -10.28 14.00 -29.35
N GLY A 87 -10.61 14.96 -30.20
CA GLY A 87 -11.58 14.82 -31.32
C GLY A 87 -10.97 14.05 -32.49
N ASN A 88 -11.82 13.33 -33.22
CA ASN A 88 -11.42 12.59 -34.40
C ASN A 88 -11.29 13.51 -35.61
N ALA A 89 -10.45 13.14 -36.58
CA ALA A 89 -10.27 13.86 -37.84
C ALA A 89 -10.47 12.94 -39.06
N VAL A 90 -11.32 13.36 -40.02
CA VAL A 90 -11.53 12.60 -41.25
C VAL A 90 -11.37 13.49 -42.45
N SER A 91 -10.38 13.23 -43.34
CA SER A 91 -10.23 13.86 -44.63
C SER A 91 -10.81 12.93 -45.71
N THR A 92 -11.89 13.41 -46.39
CA THR A 92 -12.69 12.60 -47.33
C THR A 92 -12.25 12.69 -48.78
N VAL A 93 -11.33 13.57 -49.17
CA VAL A 93 -10.85 13.73 -50.55
C VAL A 93 -9.31 13.80 -50.58
N ASN A 94 -8.75 15.00 -50.50
CA ASN A 94 -7.31 15.25 -50.54
C ASN A 94 -6.93 16.20 -49.43
N GLY A 95 -6.41 15.71 -48.37
CA GLY A 95 -5.97 16.47 -47.21
C GLY A 95 -5.43 15.56 -46.14
N ASP A 96 -4.66 16.13 -45.24
CA ASP A 96 -4.18 15.42 -44.04
C ASP A 96 -5.30 15.32 -43.01
N ALA A 97 -5.30 14.23 -42.24
CA ALA A 97 -6.15 14.08 -41.07
C ALA A 97 -5.25 14.02 -39.83
N VAL A 98 -5.53 14.86 -38.84
CA VAL A 98 -4.79 14.89 -37.59
C VAL A 98 -5.78 14.79 -36.42
N GLY A 99 -5.74 13.72 -35.65
CA GLY A 99 -6.55 13.57 -34.44
C GLY A 99 -6.11 14.53 -33.34
N GLY A 100 -7.06 15.00 -32.54
CA GLY A 100 -6.77 15.87 -31.41
C GLY A 100 -6.06 15.14 -30.29
N GLU A 101 -5.24 15.82 -29.49
CA GLU A 101 -4.59 15.25 -28.33
C GLU A 101 -5.60 15.03 -27.18
N GLY A 102 -5.40 13.98 -26.39
CA GLY A 102 -6.13 13.77 -25.14
C GLY A 102 -5.71 14.77 -24.06
N GLY A 103 -6.67 15.20 -23.24
CA GLY A 103 -6.42 16.12 -22.12
C GLY A 103 -5.67 15.42 -20.97
N LYS A 104 -4.88 16.18 -20.21
CA LYS A 104 -4.22 15.68 -18.99
C LYS A 104 -5.27 15.39 -17.92
N GLY A 105 -5.10 14.32 -17.14
CA GLY A 105 -5.87 14.08 -15.92
C GLY A 105 -5.54 15.08 -14.82
N GLY A 106 -6.53 15.45 -14.02
CA GLY A 106 -6.39 16.37 -12.88
C GLY A 106 -5.57 15.72 -11.74
N GLU A 107 -4.86 16.54 -10.98
CA GLU A 107 -4.22 16.11 -9.73
C GLU A 107 -5.25 16.08 -8.61
N GLY A 108 -5.08 15.27 -7.58
CA GLY A 108 -6.02 15.19 -6.46
C GLY A 108 -5.67 14.09 -5.47
N ALA A 109 -6.57 13.74 -4.54
CA ALA A 109 -6.35 12.67 -3.58
C ALA A 109 -5.81 11.41 -4.29
N TYR A 110 -6.49 11.00 -5.35
CA TYR A 110 -5.96 10.10 -6.38
C TYR A 110 -5.87 10.91 -7.68
N GLY A 111 -4.90 10.64 -8.54
CA GLY A 111 -4.77 11.30 -9.82
C GLY A 111 -5.89 10.91 -10.79
N GLY A 112 -6.41 11.85 -11.57
CA GLY A 112 -7.34 11.59 -12.65
C GLY A 112 -6.66 10.93 -13.85
N ALA A 113 -7.35 10.08 -14.59
CA ALA A 113 -6.82 9.46 -15.81
C ALA A 113 -6.62 10.50 -16.91
N GLY A 114 -5.61 10.31 -17.76
CA GLY A 114 -5.46 11.08 -19.01
C GLY A 114 -6.55 10.73 -20.03
N GLY A 115 -6.94 11.66 -20.88
CA GLY A 115 -7.89 11.45 -21.97
C GLY A 115 -7.23 10.73 -23.15
N ALA A 116 -7.98 9.92 -23.90
CA ALA A 116 -7.49 9.29 -25.11
C ALA A 116 -7.22 10.30 -26.23
N GLY A 117 -6.26 10.05 -27.08
CA GLY A 117 -6.04 10.80 -28.33
C GLY A 117 -7.14 10.51 -29.36
N GLY A 118 -7.45 11.46 -30.22
CA GLY A 118 -8.41 11.32 -31.30
C GLY A 118 -7.84 10.53 -32.47
N SER A 119 -8.67 9.71 -33.11
CA SER A 119 -8.29 8.96 -34.31
C SER A 119 -8.26 9.82 -35.57
N ALA A 120 -7.43 9.44 -36.55
CA ALA A 120 -7.30 10.13 -37.81
C ALA A 120 -7.52 9.18 -38.99
N ALA A 121 -8.30 9.62 -40.02
CA ALA A 121 -8.48 8.87 -41.26
C ALA A 121 -8.36 9.80 -42.46
N SER A 122 -7.49 9.44 -43.44
CA SER A 122 -7.33 10.20 -44.69
C SER A 122 -7.42 9.28 -45.90
N ILE A 123 -8.19 9.70 -46.91
CA ILE A 123 -8.27 8.98 -48.22
C ILE A 123 -7.11 9.37 -49.12
N GLY A 124 -6.69 10.65 -49.13
CA GLY A 124 -5.74 11.18 -50.11
C GLY A 124 -4.34 11.46 -49.60
N ASN A 125 -4.16 11.75 -48.31
CA ASN A 125 -2.88 12.18 -47.73
C ASN A 125 -2.56 11.44 -46.41
N ALA A 126 -1.76 12.10 -45.53
CA ALA A 126 -1.33 11.51 -44.25
C ALA A 126 -2.48 11.47 -43.23
N ALA A 127 -2.42 10.46 -42.36
CA ALA A 127 -3.24 10.36 -41.18
C ALA A 127 -2.33 10.25 -39.96
N ILE A 128 -2.55 11.13 -38.96
CA ILE A 128 -1.78 11.16 -37.73
C ILE A 128 -2.76 11.11 -36.56
N GLY A 129 -2.72 10.06 -35.75
CA GLY A 129 -3.50 9.94 -34.53
C GLY A 129 -3.02 10.92 -33.46
N GLY A 130 -3.93 11.42 -32.64
CA GLY A 130 -3.59 12.28 -31.50
C GLY A 130 -2.92 11.48 -30.36
N ASN A 131 -2.02 12.12 -29.62
CA ASN A 131 -1.43 11.48 -28.44
C ASN A 131 -2.43 11.40 -27.28
N GLY A 132 -2.33 10.35 -26.45
CA GLY A 132 -3.03 10.26 -25.19
C GLY A 132 -2.53 11.29 -24.17
N GLY A 133 -3.42 11.78 -23.32
CA GLY A 133 -3.10 12.70 -22.24
C GLY A 133 -2.38 11.99 -21.09
N ALA A 134 -1.50 12.71 -20.38
CA ALA A 134 -0.87 12.15 -19.16
C ALA A 134 -1.89 11.99 -18.02
N GLY A 135 -1.73 10.99 -17.19
CA GLY A 135 -2.44 10.87 -15.91
C GLY A 135 -2.03 11.95 -14.91
N GLY A 136 -2.93 12.30 -14.00
CA GLY A 136 -2.67 13.24 -12.90
C GLY A 136 -1.89 12.58 -11.78
N ASN A 137 -1.11 13.37 -11.02
CA ASN A 137 -0.41 12.86 -9.83
C ASN A 137 -1.36 12.76 -8.64
N ALA A 138 -1.10 11.81 -7.73
CA ALA A 138 -1.76 11.77 -6.44
C ALA A 138 -1.23 12.87 -5.51
N GLN A 139 -2.09 13.33 -4.56
CA GLN A 139 -1.76 14.35 -3.56
C GLN A 139 -2.16 13.95 -2.14
N ALA A 140 -2.87 12.87 -1.95
CA ALA A 140 -3.19 12.33 -0.62
C ALA A 140 -2.27 11.17 -0.24
N PRO A 141 -1.96 11.00 1.07
CA PRO A 141 -1.12 9.92 1.56
C PRO A 141 -1.57 8.53 1.07
N GLY A 142 -0.66 7.81 0.40
CA GLY A 142 -0.93 6.51 -0.21
C GLY A 142 -1.83 6.55 -1.44
N GLY A 143 -2.05 7.74 -2.00
CA GLY A 143 -2.85 7.94 -3.20
C GLY A 143 -2.18 7.35 -4.44
N VAL A 144 -3.00 6.89 -5.38
CA VAL A 144 -2.58 6.30 -6.65
C VAL A 144 -2.61 7.37 -7.73
N GLY A 145 -1.54 7.47 -8.53
CA GLY A 145 -1.53 8.33 -9.73
C GLY A 145 -2.53 7.85 -10.78
N GLY A 146 -3.05 8.75 -11.60
CA GLY A 146 -3.95 8.43 -12.70
C GLY A 146 -3.25 7.66 -13.82
N ALA A 147 -3.98 6.81 -14.53
CA ALA A 147 -3.46 6.15 -15.73
C ALA A 147 -3.27 7.18 -16.86
N GLY A 148 -2.28 6.94 -17.73
CA GLY A 148 -2.16 7.68 -19.00
C GLY A 148 -3.31 7.32 -19.96
N GLY A 149 -3.67 8.24 -20.84
CA GLY A 149 -4.66 8.01 -21.90
C GLY A 149 -4.06 7.23 -23.08
N GLU A 150 -4.89 6.50 -23.80
CA GLU A 150 -4.48 5.76 -25.00
C GLU A 150 -4.16 6.72 -26.15
N GLY A 151 -3.22 6.36 -27.05
CA GLY A 151 -2.97 7.08 -28.30
C GLY A 151 -4.09 6.83 -29.32
N GLY A 152 -4.37 7.82 -30.18
CA GLY A 152 -5.37 7.71 -31.24
C GLY A 152 -4.87 6.89 -32.45
N ASP A 153 -5.77 6.14 -33.07
CA ASP A 153 -5.47 5.35 -34.26
C ASP A 153 -5.27 6.22 -35.50
N ALA A 154 -4.52 5.70 -36.49
CA ALA A 154 -4.33 6.35 -37.79
C ALA A 154 -4.60 5.40 -38.94
N GLN A 155 -5.38 5.86 -39.96
CA GLN A 155 -5.68 5.08 -41.15
C GLN A 155 -5.53 5.93 -42.42
N VAL A 156 -4.83 5.40 -43.43
CA VAL A 156 -4.78 6.02 -44.78
C VAL A 156 -5.36 5.05 -45.81
N GLY A 157 -6.19 5.64 -46.70
CA GLY A 157 -6.87 4.89 -47.77
C GLY A 157 -5.94 4.52 -48.93
N THR A 158 -6.47 3.74 -49.88
CA THR A 158 -5.72 3.10 -50.99
C THR A 158 -5.07 4.10 -51.96
N ASN A 159 -5.55 5.34 -52.08
CA ASN A 159 -5.03 6.33 -52.99
C ASN A 159 -4.01 7.28 -52.39
N SER A 160 -3.74 7.19 -51.12
CA SER A 160 -2.78 8.08 -50.43
C SER A 160 -1.33 7.70 -50.74
N PRO A 161 -0.45 8.65 -51.10
CA PRO A 161 0.98 8.41 -51.17
C PRO A 161 1.70 8.43 -49.80
N SER A 162 1.00 8.83 -48.75
CA SER A 162 1.55 9.14 -47.43
C SER A 162 1.46 7.95 -46.42
N ASN A 163 2.14 8.06 -45.30
CA ASN A 163 2.12 7.12 -44.22
C ASN A 163 0.96 7.34 -43.24
N ALA A 164 0.60 6.29 -42.49
CA ALA A 164 -0.23 6.41 -41.30
C ALA A 164 0.67 6.40 -40.06
N GLU A 165 0.46 7.32 -39.13
CA GLU A 165 1.21 7.42 -37.86
C GLU A 165 0.21 7.53 -36.71
N ALA A 166 0.15 6.53 -35.86
CA ALA A 166 -0.72 6.53 -34.69
C ALA A 166 -0.15 7.38 -33.56
N GLY A 167 -1.03 7.88 -32.69
CA GLY A 167 -0.64 8.64 -31.52
C GLY A 167 0.02 7.76 -30.44
N ASN A 168 0.88 8.37 -29.66
CA ASN A 168 1.52 7.70 -28.51
C ASN A 168 0.59 7.67 -27.30
N GLY A 169 0.73 6.68 -26.44
CA GLY A 169 0.07 6.63 -25.13
C GLY A 169 0.59 7.72 -24.19
N GLY A 170 -0.28 8.22 -23.31
CA GLY A 170 0.11 9.17 -22.28
C GLY A 170 0.85 8.50 -21.13
N SER A 171 1.71 9.24 -20.44
CA SER A 171 2.37 8.73 -19.24
C SER A 171 1.39 8.56 -18.07
N GLY A 172 1.63 7.58 -17.18
CA GLY A 172 0.95 7.48 -15.90
C GLY A 172 1.37 8.61 -14.94
N GLY A 173 0.48 8.97 -14.03
CA GLY A 173 0.78 9.89 -12.94
C GLY A 173 1.50 9.18 -11.78
N ASN A 174 2.24 9.93 -10.99
CA ASN A 174 2.96 9.40 -9.83
C ASN A 174 2.03 9.17 -8.64
N GLY A 175 2.31 8.13 -7.85
CA GLY A 175 1.70 7.93 -6.54
C GLY A 175 2.21 8.94 -5.51
N PHE A 176 1.58 8.97 -4.33
CA PHE A 176 1.97 9.81 -3.20
C PHE A 176 2.32 8.96 -1.97
N ASP A 177 3.36 9.39 -1.24
CA ASP A 177 3.87 8.67 -0.07
C ASP A 177 2.81 8.41 1.00
N SER A 178 2.90 7.25 1.66
CA SER A 178 2.06 6.92 2.81
C SER A 178 2.81 7.17 4.12
N TYR A 179 2.17 7.85 5.07
CA TYR A 179 2.71 8.16 6.40
C TYR A 179 1.94 7.47 7.53
N ALA A 180 0.91 6.69 7.21
CA ALA A 180 0.08 6.08 8.23
C ALA A 180 0.80 4.91 8.91
N ALA A 181 1.19 5.12 10.16
CA ALA A 181 1.82 4.09 11.00
C ALA A 181 0.77 3.15 11.62
N GLY A 182 1.18 1.93 11.93
CA GLY A 182 0.39 1.00 12.75
C GLY A 182 0.27 1.49 14.19
N GLY A 183 -0.84 1.13 14.84
CA GLY A 183 -1.06 1.41 16.26
C GLY A 183 -0.26 0.45 17.15
N PRO A 184 0.19 0.91 18.36
CA PRO A 184 0.85 0.02 19.30
C PRO A 184 -0.09 -1.07 19.85
N GLY A 185 0.47 -2.22 20.20
CA GLY A 185 -0.23 -3.30 20.90
C GLY A 185 -0.61 -2.91 22.32
N GLY A 186 -1.71 -3.46 22.84
CA GLY A 186 -2.14 -3.26 24.21
C GLY A 186 -1.26 -3.99 25.23
N GLY A 187 -1.13 -3.46 26.43
CA GLY A 187 -0.40 -4.13 27.53
C GLY A 187 -1.11 -5.38 28.00
N GLY A 188 -0.34 -6.40 28.43
CA GLY A 188 -0.89 -7.58 29.12
C GLY A 188 -1.45 -7.24 30.50
N GLY A 189 -2.49 -7.95 30.92
CA GLY A 189 -3.10 -7.80 32.25
C GLY A 189 -2.17 -8.33 33.36
N THR A 190 -2.27 -7.76 34.57
CA THR A 190 -1.52 -8.26 35.73
C THR A 190 -2.04 -9.62 36.19
N GLY A 191 -1.14 -10.50 36.67
CA GLY A 191 -1.52 -11.73 37.33
C GLY A 191 -2.19 -11.47 38.70
N GLY A 192 -3.13 -12.28 39.06
CA GLY A 192 -3.82 -12.20 40.36
C GLY A 192 -2.92 -12.64 41.52
N ALA A 193 -3.08 -12.03 42.69
CA ALA A 193 -2.35 -12.43 43.88
C ALA A 193 -2.81 -13.83 44.35
N GLY A 194 -1.91 -14.62 44.89
CA GLY A 194 -2.23 -15.87 45.56
C GLY A 194 -2.94 -15.63 46.90
N GLY A 195 -3.87 -16.50 47.27
CA GLY A 195 -4.61 -16.46 48.51
C GLY A 195 -3.73 -16.82 49.71
N ARG A 196 -4.09 -16.35 50.89
CA ARG A 196 -3.39 -16.69 52.15
C ARG A 196 -3.72 -18.09 52.56
N GLY A 197 -2.72 -18.79 53.14
CA GLY A 197 -2.93 -20.03 53.86
C GLY A 197 -3.77 -19.85 55.12
N GLY A 198 -4.28 -20.95 55.70
CA GLY A 198 -5.09 -20.91 56.93
C GLY A 198 -4.34 -20.27 58.10
N LEU A 199 -5.07 -19.60 58.99
CA LEU A 199 -4.49 -18.78 60.05
C LEU A 199 -3.45 -19.53 60.90
N LEU A 200 -3.68 -20.81 61.20
CA LEU A 200 -2.74 -21.65 62.01
C LEU A 200 -1.83 -22.47 61.11
N ILE A 201 -2.41 -23.20 60.18
CA ILE A 201 -1.69 -24.18 59.34
C ILE A 201 -2.20 -24.12 57.93
N GLY A 202 -1.28 -23.96 56.97
CA GLY A 202 -1.55 -24.00 55.55
C GLY A 202 -0.58 -23.19 54.72
N ASP A 203 -0.33 -23.60 53.52
CA ASP A 203 0.54 -22.90 52.61
C ASP A 203 -0.18 -21.74 51.89
N GLY A 204 0.54 -20.66 51.57
CA GLY A 204 0.04 -19.57 50.71
C GLY A 204 -0.09 -20.05 49.26
N GLY A 205 -1.12 -19.57 48.54
CA GLY A 205 -1.30 -19.82 47.15
C GLY A 205 -0.27 -19.09 46.26
N ALA A 206 0.10 -19.67 45.15
CA ALA A 206 0.97 -19.01 44.16
C ALA A 206 0.28 -17.80 43.52
N GLY A 207 1.05 -16.76 43.19
CA GLY A 207 0.59 -15.66 42.32
C GLY A 207 0.38 -16.11 40.88
N GLY A 208 -0.61 -15.54 40.20
CA GLY A 208 -0.85 -15.80 38.79
C GLY A 208 0.20 -15.15 37.88
N ALA A 209 0.47 -15.74 36.72
CA ALA A 209 1.34 -15.13 35.73
C ALA A 209 0.71 -13.85 35.14
N GLY A 210 1.57 -12.89 34.76
CA GLY A 210 1.15 -11.73 33.97
C GLY A 210 0.73 -12.12 32.54
N GLY A 211 -0.18 -11.39 31.96
CA GLY A 211 -0.61 -11.58 30.57
C GLY A 211 0.43 -11.12 29.57
N VAL A 212 0.36 -11.65 28.35
CA VAL A 212 1.22 -11.27 27.23
C VAL A 212 0.76 -9.93 26.67
N GLY A 213 1.70 -9.07 26.24
CA GLY A 213 1.42 -7.83 25.50
C GLY A 213 0.91 -8.15 24.09
N GLY A 214 0.04 -7.30 23.55
CA GLY A 214 -0.47 -7.37 22.19
C GLY A 214 0.59 -6.99 21.16
N THR A 215 0.44 -7.48 19.92
CA THR A 215 1.31 -7.11 18.79
C THR A 215 0.98 -5.72 18.29
N GLY A 216 2.00 -5.01 17.72
CA GLY A 216 1.78 -3.75 17.00
C GLY A 216 1.08 -3.98 15.66
N GLY A 217 0.33 -2.99 15.18
CA GLY A 217 -0.28 -2.97 13.85
C GLY A 217 0.72 -2.63 12.75
N SER A 218 0.37 -2.90 11.49
CA SER A 218 1.23 -2.65 10.32
C SER A 218 1.06 -1.22 9.79
N GLY A 219 2.11 -0.69 9.13
CA GLY A 219 2.06 0.58 8.40
C GLY A 219 1.31 0.45 7.07
N ALA A 220 0.72 1.53 6.57
CA ALA A 220 -0.05 1.55 5.32
C ALA A 220 0.85 1.66 4.08
N PRO A 221 0.44 1.03 2.92
CA PRO A 221 1.25 1.00 1.69
C PRO A 221 1.20 2.31 0.90
N GLY A 222 2.18 2.51 -0.03
CA GLY A 222 2.22 3.57 -1.03
C GLY A 222 1.45 3.23 -2.32
N GLY A 223 1.26 4.19 -3.25
CA GLY A 223 0.52 4.00 -4.51
C GLY A 223 1.37 4.24 -5.79
N GLY A 224 0.84 3.94 -6.97
CA GLY A 224 1.49 4.20 -8.27
C GLY A 224 0.46 4.24 -9.42
N GLY A 225 0.80 4.71 -10.63
CA GLY A 225 -0.14 4.82 -11.75
C GLY A 225 0.40 4.24 -13.07
N ALA A 226 -0.46 3.56 -13.87
CA ALA A 226 -0.08 2.92 -15.12
C ALA A 226 0.04 3.89 -16.31
N GLY A 227 0.90 3.57 -17.28
CA GLY A 227 0.99 4.26 -18.57
C GLY A 227 -0.16 3.85 -19.50
N GLY A 228 -0.54 4.72 -20.44
CA GLY A 228 -1.53 4.43 -21.47
C GLY A 228 -0.92 3.73 -22.68
N ASP A 229 -1.73 2.95 -23.39
CA ASP A 229 -1.33 2.22 -24.58
C ASP A 229 -1.14 3.15 -25.79
N GLY A 230 -0.26 2.79 -26.73
CA GLY A 230 -0.08 3.46 -28.01
C GLY A 230 -1.20 3.08 -28.99
N GLY A 231 -1.61 4.03 -29.86
CA GLY A 231 -2.62 3.81 -30.90
C GLY A 231 -2.09 2.94 -32.05
N ALA A 232 -3.00 2.27 -32.81
CA ALA A 232 -2.69 1.44 -33.95
C ALA A 232 -2.71 2.24 -35.28
N ALA A 233 -1.79 1.94 -36.19
CA ALA A 233 -1.74 2.51 -37.52
C ALA A 233 -2.00 1.47 -38.61
N ASN A 234 -2.77 1.85 -39.66
CA ASN A 234 -3.10 0.98 -40.78
C ASN A 234 -3.00 1.69 -42.13
N THR A 235 -2.48 0.97 -43.13
CA THR A 235 -2.50 1.37 -44.54
C THR A 235 -3.23 0.31 -45.35
N ASP A 236 -4.29 0.70 -46.11
CA ASP A 236 -5.18 -0.22 -46.83
C ASP A 236 -4.57 -0.96 -48.03
N SER A 237 -3.32 -0.72 -48.41
CA SER A 237 -2.73 -1.31 -49.63
C SER A 237 -1.66 -2.34 -49.40
N ALA A 238 -1.92 -3.53 -49.83
CA ALA A 238 -0.89 -4.58 -49.98
C ALA A 238 0.11 -4.18 -51.09
N GLY A 239 1.41 -4.17 -50.77
CA GLY A 239 2.48 -3.97 -51.78
C GLY A 239 2.91 -2.53 -52.04
N SER A 240 2.44 -1.56 -51.33
CA SER A 240 2.91 -0.16 -51.41
C SER A 240 4.17 0.09 -50.58
N SER A 241 4.97 1.11 -50.97
CA SER A 241 6.11 1.58 -50.16
C SER A 241 5.69 2.38 -48.91
N ARG A 242 4.38 2.51 -48.69
CA ARG A 242 3.78 3.23 -47.55
C ARG A 242 4.00 2.47 -46.27
N LYS A 243 4.19 3.21 -45.19
CA LYS A 243 4.45 2.66 -43.86
C LYS A 243 3.32 3.05 -42.91
N ALA A 244 2.97 2.12 -42.03
CA ALA A 244 2.13 2.37 -40.89
C ALA A 244 3.00 2.26 -39.63
N PHE A 245 3.01 3.31 -38.84
CA PHE A 245 3.77 3.39 -37.60
C PHE A 245 2.79 3.36 -36.42
N GLY A 246 2.78 2.28 -35.66
CA GLY A 246 2.08 2.22 -34.40
C GLY A 246 2.67 3.24 -33.39
N GLY A 247 1.83 3.79 -32.54
CA GLY A 247 2.28 4.70 -31.49
C GLY A 247 3.03 3.98 -30.40
N ASP A 248 3.96 4.67 -29.75
CA ASP A 248 4.65 4.15 -28.56
C ASP A 248 3.71 4.12 -27.34
N GLY A 249 3.85 3.12 -26.47
CA GLY A 249 3.15 3.09 -25.19
C GLY A 249 3.67 4.14 -24.24
N GLY A 250 2.80 4.63 -23.34
CA GLY A 250 3.17 5.62 -22.33
C GLY A 250 4.03 5.02 -21.21
N VAL A 251 4.87 5.83 -20.60
CA VAL A 251 5.67 5.43 -19.43
C VAL A 251 4.77 5.26 -18.20
N GLY A 252 4.96 4.22 -17.41
CA GLY A 252 4.28 4.07 -16.13
C GLY A 252 4.73 5.11 -15.10
N GLY A 253 3.83 5.53 -14.22
CA GLY A 253 4.15 6.45 -13.13
C GLY A 253 4.98 5.80 -12.03
N ASP A 254 5.76 6.61 -11.29
CA ASP A 254 6.55 6.11 -10.17
C ASP A 254 5.66 5.66 -8.99
N GLY A 255 6.01 4.54 -8.38
CA GLY A 255 5.42 4.09 -7.12
C GLY A 255 5.91 4.96 -5.96
N ALA A 256 5.07 5.15 -4.96
CA ALA A 256 5.34 5.99 -3.80
C ALA A 256 5.92 5.21 -2.61
N SER A 257 6.66 5.90 -1.75
CA SER A 257 7.25 5.29 -0.54
C SER A 257 6.19 5.05 0.54
N ALA A 258 6.33 3.98 1.30
CA ALA A 258 5.63 3.80 2.56
C ALA A 258 6.56 4.20 3.70
N LEU A 259 6.30 5.35 4.29
CA LEU A 259 7.04 5.93 5.43
C LEU A 259 6.37 5.60 6.77
N GLY A 260 5.19 4.99 6.73
CA GLY A 260 4.49 4.51 7.92
C GLY A 260 5.22 3.34 8.58
N THR A 261 5.65 3.52 9.84
CA THR A 261 6.28 2.45 10.64
C THR A 261 5.23 1.47 11.14
N GLY A 262 5.65 0.23 11.43
CA GLY A 262 4.83 -0.66 12.26
C GLY A 262 4.68 -0.10 13.68
N GLY A 263 3.58 -0.44 14.34
CA GLY A 263 3.33 -0.07 15.73
C GLY A 263 4.25 -0.83 16.70
N GLU A 264 4.51 -0.27 17.86
CA GLU A 264 5.27 -0.96 18.92
C GLU A 264 4.47 -2.13 19.50
N GLY A 265 5.16 -3.18 19.95
CA GLY A 265 4.54 -4.25 20.72
C GLY A 265 4.12 -3.79 22.12
N GLY A 266 3.01 -4.32 22.63
CA GLY A 266 2.53 -4.01 23.98
C GLY A 266 3.44 -4.60 25.07
N ILE A 267 3.52 -3.92 26.22
CA ILE A 267 4.27 -4.42 27.37
C ILE A 267 3.61 -5.68 27.96
N GLY A 268 4.39 -6.58 28.54
CA GLY A 268 3.86 -7.72 29.31
C GLY A 268 3.22 -7.27 30.65
N GLY A 269 2.26 -8.02 31.14
CA GLY A 269 1.63 -7.77 32.46
C GLY A 269 2.52 -8.25 33.61
N GLN A 270 2.44 -7.57 34.76
CA GLN A 270 3.19 -8.00 35.97
C GLN A 270 2.66 -9.33 36.51
N GLY A 271 3.54 -10.16 37.06
CA GLY A 271 3.17 -11.35 37.82
C GLY A 271 2.51 -11.00 39.15
N GLY A 272 1.54 -11.78 39.58
CA GLY A 272 0.87 -11.62 40.87
C GLY A 272 1.77 -12.05 42.04
N ASN A 273 1.59 -11.44 43.22
CA ASN A 273 2.33 -11.82 44.42
C ASN A 273 1.84 -13.17 44.96
N GLY A 274 2.75 -13.96 45.54
CA GLY A 274 2.40 -15.16 46.29
C GLY A 274 1.71 -14.83 47.62
N GLY A 275 0.78 -15.68 48.05
CA GLY A 275 0.07 -15.55 49.33
C GLY A 275 0.96 -15.91 50.52
N ALA A 276 0.68 -15.32 51.68
CA ALA A 276 1.38 -15.71 52.93
C ALA A 276 0.95 -17.10 53.42
N GLY A 277 1.88 -17.88 54.01
CA GLY A 277 1.58 -19.10 54.74
C GLY A 277 0.94 -18.82 56.10
N GLY A 278 0.43 -19.89 56.77
CA GLY A 278 -0.16 -19.82 58.10
C GLY A 278 0.86 -19.39 59.15
N LEU A 279 0.38 -18.74 60.23
CA LEU A 279 1.24 -18.15 61.25
C LEU A 279 2.15 -19.18 61.96
N LEU A 280 1.64 -20.38 62.19
CA LEU A 280 2.39 -21.43 62.92
C LEU A 280 3.16 -22.32 61.95
N ILE A 281 2.47 -22.95 61.02
CA ILE A 281 3.06 -23.88 60.05
C ILE A 281 2.51 -23.55 58.66
N GLY A 282 3.40 -23.26 57.69
CA GLY A 282 3.05 -23.06 56.28
C GLY A 282 4.10 -22.30 55.51
N ASN A 283 4.28 -22.65 54.28
CA ASN A 283 5.17 -21.95 53.37
C ASN A 283 4.43 -20.78 52.71
N GLY A 284 5.14 -19.70 52.38
CA GLY A 284 4.65 -18.68 51.49
C GLY A 284 4.51 -19.21 50.08
N GLY A 285 3.48 -18.76 49.34
CA GLY A 285 3.30 -19.06 47.95
C GLY A 285 4.34 -18.37 47.04
N ALA A 286 4.73 -19.00 45.95
CA ALA A 286 5.61 -18.37 44.96
C ALA A 286 4.95 -17.18 44.29
N GLY A 287 5.73 -16.17 43.90
CA GLY A 287 5.28 -15.09 43.00
C GLY A 287 5.07 -15.61 41.60
N GLY A 288 4.08 -15.06 40.89
CA GLY A 288 3.85 -15.36 39.48
C GLY A 288 4.91 -14.74 38.58
N VAL A 289 5.23 -15.38 37.46
CA VAL A 289 6.15 -14.83 36.46
C VAL A 289 5.53 -13.61 35.76
N GLY A 290 6.36 -12.65 35.34
CA GLY A 290 5.94 -11.55 34.48
C GLY A 290 5.53 -12.02 33.08
N GLY A 291 4.57 -11.39 32.47
CA GLY A 291 4.17 -11.67 31.09
C GLY A 291 5.23 -11.22 30.09
N THR A 292 5.27 -11.87 28.94
CA THR A 292 6.14 -11.47 27.84
C THR A 292 5.58 -10.24 27.12
N ALA A 293 6.44 -9.37 26.55
CA ALA A 293 6.03 -8.28 25.71
C ALA A 293 5.57 -8.77 24.32
N GLY A 294 4.69 -8.02 23.68
CA GLY A 294 4.24 -8.27 22.32
C GLY A 294 5.31 -7.92 21.27
N ALA A 295 5.21 -8.54 20.09
CA ALA A 295 6.07 -8.19 18.96
C ALA A 295 5.65 -6.85 18.33
N GLY A 296 6.62 -6.13 17.75
CA GLY A 296 6.35 -4.96 16.92
C GLY A 296 5.63 -5.33 15.63
N GLY A 297 4.83 -4.41 15.09
CA GLY A 297 4.18 -4.54 13.79
C GLY A 297 5.15 -4.36 12.62
N THR A 298 4.72 -4.78 11.43
CA THR A 298 5.51 -4.61 10.20
C THR A 298 5.40 -3.19 9.65
N GLY A 299 6.48 -2.70 8.99
CA GLY A 299 6.42 -1.46 8.22
C GLY A 299 5.51 -1.58 7.00
N GLY A 300 4.97 -0.47 6.50
CA GLY A 300 4.19 -0.43 5.26
C GLY A 300 5.02 -0.84 4.05
N SER A 301 4.40 -1.50 3.05
CA SER A 301 5.06 -1.81 1.78
C SER A 301 5.08 -0.62 0.85
N GLY A 302 6.19 -0.42 0.12
CA GLY A 302 6.28 0.55 -0.96
C GLY A 302 5.27 0.28 -2.07
N GLY A 303 4.77 1.34 -2.71
CA GLY A 303 3.87 1.24 -3.85
C GLY A 303 4.58 0.63 -5.05
N ALA A 304 3.86 -0.23 -5.80
CA ALA A 304 4.35 -0.72 -7.07
C ALA A 304 4.46 0.42 -8.08
N GLY A 305 5.51 0.42 -8.90
CA GLY A 305 5.62 1.27 -10.07
C GLY A 305 4.52 0.91 -11.08
N GLY A 306 4.00 1.88 -11.82
CA GLY A 306 3.00 1.66 -12.84
C GLY A 306 3.58 0.85 -14.00
N ALA A 307 2.78 -0.04 -14.59
CA ALA A 307 3.15 -0.71 -15.82
C ALA A 307 3.26 0.28 -16.98
N GLY A 308 4.21 0.05 -17.88
CA GLY A 308 4.31 0.78 -19.14
C GLY A 308 3.18 0.36 -20.08
N GLY A 309 2.68 1.27 -20.90
CA GLY A 309 1.66 1.01 -21.90
C GLY A 309 2.21 0.15 -23.05
N ALA A 310 1.35 -0.65 -23.69
CA ALA A 310 1.70 -1.44 -24.85
C ALA A 310 1.92 -0.54 -26.08
N GLY A 311 2.84 -0.92 -26.96
CA GLY A 311 3.03 -0.28 -28.25
C GLY A 311 1.88 -0.60 -29.21
N GLY A 312 1.46 0.34 -30.04
CA GLY A 312 0.42 0.17 -31.05
C GLY A 312 0.91 -0.68 -32.23
N GLY A 313 0.01 -1.49 -32.82
CA GLY A 313 0.28 -2.31 -34.01
C GLY A 313 0.35 -1.50 -35.29
N GLY A 314 0.94 -2.05 -36.35
CA GLY A 314 1.00 -1.43 -37.68
C GLY A 314 1.41 -2.41 -38.77
N THR A 315 1.12 -2.09 -40.04
CA THR A 315 1.51 -2.93 -41.19
C THR A 315 3.00 -2.93 -41.46
N ASN A 316 3.73 -1.88 -41.02
CA ASN A 316 5.18 -1.82 -40.88
C ASN A 316 5.43 -1.06 -39.59
N SER A 317 5.35 -1.70 -38.47
CA SER A 317 5.41 -1.03 -37.19
C SER A 317 6.74 -0.34 -36.91
N GLY A 318 6.67 0.88 -36.39
CA GLY A 318 7.72 1.49 -35.66
C GLY A 318 7.87 0.85 -34.27
N PRO A 319 8.92 1.19 -33.51
CA PRO A 319 9.17 0.67 -32.19
C PRO A 319 8.12 1.19 -31.21
N GLY A 320 7.17 0.38 -30.82
CA GLY A 320 6.27 0.70 -29.71
C GLY A 320 6.82 0.05 -28.46
N ALA A 321 7.45 0.79 -27.60
CA ALA A 321 7.93 0.28 -26.32
C ALA A 321 7.72 1.31 -25.22
N ALA A 322 7.32 0.87 -24.04
CA ALA A 322 7.19 1.71 -22.86
C ALA A 322 8.04 1.20 -21.71
N VAL A 323 8.48 2.12 -20.86
CA VAL A 323 9.24 1.82 -19.64
C VAL A 323 8.32 1.83 -18.45
N GLY A 324 8.35 0.77 -17.64
CA GLY A 324 7.60 0.70 -16.39
C GLY A 324 8.11 1.72 -15.36
N GLY A 325 7.21 2.20 -14.50
CA GLY A 325 7.57 3.08 -13.40
C GLY A 325 8.41 2.37 -12.33
N ASN A 326 9.14 3.14 -11.54
CA ASN A 326 9.99 2.61 -10.45
C ASN A 326 9.16 2.34 -9.18
N GLY A 327 9.46 1.23 -8.50
CA GLY A 327 8.96 0.98 -7.14
C GLY A 327 9.75 1.81 -6.12
N ASN A 328 9.12 2.15 -5.00
CA ASN A 328 9.73 2.93 -3.93
C ASN A 328 10.04 2.11 -2.66
N THR A 329 10.78 2.74 -1.72
CA THR A 329 11.21 2.08 -0.47
C THR A 329 10.03 1.73 0.43
N GLY A 330 10.10 0.55 1.07
CA GLY A 330 9.16 0.16 2.12
C GLY A 330 9.38 0.95 3.42
N GLY A 331 8.35 1.07 4.24
CA GLY A 331 8.44 1.68 5.57
C GLY A 331 9.25 0.82 6.54
N ASN A 332 9.77 1.45 7.62
CA ASN A 332 10.50 0.75 8.67
C ASN A 332 9.55 -0.11 9.52
N GLY A 333 10.05 -1.23 10.03
CA GLY A 333 9.34 -2.05 11.01
C GLY A 333 9.17 -1.29 12.34
N GLY A 334 8.12 -1.62 13.10
CA GLY A 334 7.94 -1.12 14.46
C GLY A 334 8.97 -1.71 15.41
N ASN A 335 9.27 -1.01 16.51
CA ASN A 335 10.11 -1.52 17.57
C ASN A 335 9.42 -2.69 18.27
N GLY A 336 10.22 -3.62 18.82
CA GLY A 336 9.71 -4.67 19.73
C GLY A 336 9.09 -4.05 20.97
N GLY A 337 8.22 -4.81 21.67
CA GLY A 337 7.70 -4.38 22.97
C GLY A 337 8.82 -4.18 23.98
N ALA A 338 8.56 -3.35 25.01
CA ALA A 338 9.49 -3.18 26.13
C ALA A 338 9.87 -4.53 26.77
N PRO A 339 10.98 -4.60 27.55
CA PRO A 339 11.32 -5.82 28.31
C PRO A 339 10.12 -6.33 29.08
N GLY A 340 10.04 -7.65 29.25
CA GLY A 340 8.94 -8.29 29.98
C GLY A 340 8.77 -7.72 31.38
N ALA A 341 7.53 -7.73 31.90
CA ALA A 341 7.22 -7.21 33.22
C ALA A 341 7.88 -8.04 34.33
N LEU A 342 8.09 -7.39 35.47
CA LEU A 342 8.63 -8.04 36.68
C LEU A 342 7.71 -9.16 37.17
N GLY A 343 8.29 -10.22 37.73
CA GLY A 343 7.55 -11.21 38.45
C GLY A 343 7.01 -10.71 39.78
N GLY A 344 5.98 -11.36 40.30
CA GLY A 344 5.44 -11.10 41.63
C GLY A 344 6.41 -11.52 42.76
N LYS A 345 6.26 -10.91 43.92
CA LYS A 345 7.04 -11.30 45.09
C LYS A 345 6.50 -12.58 45.70
N GLY A 346 7.40 -13.42 46.28
CA GLY A 346 7.02 -14.57 47.07
C GLY A 346 6.31 -14.15 48.38
N GLY A 347 5.38 -14.97 48.85
CA GLY A 347 4.71 -14.77 50.13
C GLY A 347 5.60 -15.09 51.31
N SER A 348 5.30 -14.51 52.52
CA SER A 348 5.99 -14.84 53.74
C SER A 348 5.63 -16.26 54.26
N GLY A 349 6.58 -17.01 54.82
CA GLY A 349 6.33 -18.26 55.55
C GLY A 349 5.88 -18.00 56.97
N GLY A 350 5.30 -19.01 57.64
CA GLY A 350 4.98 -19.01 59.06
C GLY A 350 6.21 -19.24 59.93
N LEU A 351 5.99 -19.45 61.26
CA LEU A 351 7.05 -19.70 62.25
C LEU A 351 7.87 -20.96 61.83
N ILE A 352 7.17 -22.00 61.38
CA ILE A 352 7.76 -23.21 60.77
C ILE A 352 7.35 -23.23 59.30
N GLY A 353 8.12 -22.55 58.42
CA GLY A 353 7.87 -22.48 57.03
C GLY A 353 8.87 -21.57 56.28
N ARG A 354 8.93 -21.68 54.97
CA ARG A 354 9.82 -20.89 54.11
C ARG A 354 9.01 -19.81 53.40
N ALA A 355 9.64 -18.68 53.12
CA ALA A 355 9.09 -17.70 52.17
C ALA A 355 9.03 -18.30 50.75
N GLY A 356 8.02 -17.96 49.98
CA GLY A 356 7.93 -18.33 48.56
C GLY A 356 9.01 -17.62 47.75
N SER A 357 9.40 -18.20 46.64
CA SER A 357 10.31 -17.58 45.68
C SER A 357 9.64 -16.44 44.92
N ASP A 358 10.41 -15.43 44.54
CA ASP A 358 9.94 -14.40 43.60
C ASP A 358 9.75 -15.02 42.21
N GLY A 359 8.78 -14.51 41.45
CA GLY A 359 8.55 -14.85 40.05
C GLY A 359 9.64 -14.27 39.16
N GLY A 360 9.93 -14.94 38.05
CA GLY A 360 10.87 -14.48 37.04
C GLY A 360 10.32 -13.27 36.23
N VAL A 361 11.22 -12.55 35.59
CA VAL A 361 10.89 -11.47 34.63
C VAL A 361 10.42 -12.10 33.34
N GLY A 362 9.41 -11.52 32.70
CA GLY A 362 8.97 -11.89 31.33
C GLY A 362 10.00 -11.51 30.28
N ALA A 363 9.97 -12.17 29.13
CA ALA A 363 10.83 -11.85 27.99
C ALA A 363 10.38 -10.57 27.26
N GLY A 364 11.33 -9.87 26.63
CA GLY A 364 11.07 -8.77 25.71
C GLY A 364 10.40 -9.26 24.42
N GLY A 365 9.73 -8.38 23.72
CA GLY A 365 9.12 -8.65 22.41
C GLY A 365 10.13 -8.59 21.28
N ALA A 366 9.85 -9.31 20.18
CA ALA A 366 10.63 -9.20 18.95
C ALA A 366 10.36 -7.89 18.23
N GLY A 367 11.35 -7.31 17.55
CA GLY A 367 11.17 -6.19 16.64
C GLY A 367 10.30 -6.56 15.45
N GLY A 368 9.51 -5.64 14.93
CA GLY A 368 8.75 -5.83 13.70
C GLY A 368 9.63 -5.92 12.46
N ALA A 369 9.19 -6.60 11.41
CA ALA A 369 9.87 -6.63 10.13
C ALA A 369 9.75 -5.28 9.40
N GLY A 370 10.79 -4.91 8.62
CA GLY A 370 10.68 -3.79 7.68
C GLY A 370 9.67 -4.09 6.58
N GLY A 371 9.01 -3.08 6.05
CA GLY A 371 8.12 -3.22 4.89
C GLY A 371 8.87 -3.64 3.64
N ALA A 372 8.23 -4.40 2.75
CA ALA A 372 8.80 -4.73 1.45
C ALA A 372 8.90 -3.49 0.57
N GLY A 373 9.93 -3.41 -0.28
CA GLY A 373 10.01 -2.41 -1.34
C GLY A 373 8.92 -2.65 -2.38
N GLY A 374 8.46 -1.59 -3.04
CA GLY A 374 7.51 -1.71 -4.15
C GLY A 374 8.16 -2.45 -5.33
N THR A 375 7.36 -3.20 -6.08
CA THR A 375 7.82 -3.82 -7.32
C THR A 375 7.96 -2.77 -8.40
N GLY A 376 8.99 -2.88 -9.28
CA GLY A 376 9.06 -2.07 -10.50
C GLY A 376 7.90 -2.41 -11.42
N GLY A 377 7.39 -1.43 -12.16
CA GLY A 377 6.36 -1.65 -13.16
C GLY A 377 6.89 -2.50 -14.31
N GLU A 378 6.04 -3.31 -14.91
CA GLU A 378 6.39 -4.08 -16.10
C GLU A 378 6.53 -3.16 -17.32
N GLY A 379 7.48 -3.44 -18.21
CA GLY A 379 7.59 -2.75 -19.49
C GLY A 379 6.44 -3.14 -20.41
N GLY A 380 5.91 -2.20 -21.21
CA GLY A 380 4.87 -2.46 -22.19
C GLY A 380 5.35 -3.42 -23.27
N THR A 381 4.42 -4.19 -23.86
CA THR A 381 4.71 -5.04 -25.01
C THR A 381 4.96 -4.20 -26.27
N GLY A 382 5.86 -4.63 -27.14
CA GLY A 382 6.01 -4.01 -28.45
C GLY A 382 4.78 -4.27 -29.31
N GLY A 383 4.43 -3.31 -30.20
CA GLY A 383 3.32 -3.45 -31.13
C GLY A 383 3.64 -4.48 -32.23
N ASP A 384 2.60 -5.21 -32.68
CA ASP A 384 2.74 -6.19 -33.76
C ASP A 384 2.97 -5.48 -35.10
N GLY A 385 3.99 -5.87 -35.86
CA GLY A 385 4.30 -5.39 -37.19
C GLY A 385 4.23 -6.49 -38.24
N LYS A 386 3.88 -6.14 -39.49
CA LYS A 386 3.89 -7.09 -40.59
C LYS A 386 5.29 -7.62 -40.94
N THR A 387 6.31 -6.81 -40.79
CA THR A 387 7.70 -7.10 -41.13
C THR A 387 8.64 -7.00 -39.94
N THR A 388 8.31 -6.19 -38.96
CA THR A 388 9.11 -5.95 -37.77
C THR A 388 8.18 -5.54 -36.64
N ASP A 389 8.20 -6.29 -35.54
CA ASP A 389 7.47 -5.95 -34.34
C ASP A 389 8.22 -4.85 -33.57
N GLY A 390 7.47 -4.05 -32.80
CA GLY A 390 8.03 -3.08 -31.89
C GLY A 390 8.82 -3.76 -30.76
N ASN A 391 9.79 -3.04 -30.20
CA ASN A 391 10.54 -3.55 -29.03
C ASN A 391 9.68 -3.47 -27.76
N PRO A 392 9.79 -4.45 -26.86
CA PRO A 392 9.16 -4.33 -25.57
C PRO A 392 9.84 -3.25 -24.72
N GLY A 393 9.08 -2.57 -23.87
CA GLY A 393 9.58 -1.60 -22.91
C GLY A 393 10.44 -2.27 -21.82
N MET A 394 11.29 -1.49 -21.19
CA MET A 394 12.06 -1.95 -20.03
C MET A 394 11.19 -1.87 -18.77
N GLY A 395 11.32 -2.87 -17.91
CA GLY A 395 10.68 -2.84 -16.59
C GLY A 395 11.33 -1.78 -15.69
N GLY A 396 10.53 -1.21 -14.78
CA GLY A 396 10.99 -0.30 -13.75
C GLY A 396 11.83 -0.99 -12.69
N SER A 397 12.66 -0.23 -11.99
CA SER A 397 13.47 -0.76 -10.88
C SER A 397 12.62 -1.01 -9.64
N PRO A 398 12.84 -2.11 -8.90
CA PRO A 398 12.14 -2.33 -7.63
C PRO A 398 12.62 -1.35 -6.55
N GLY A 399 11.73 -1.00 -5.63
CA GLY A 399 12.05 -0.20 -4.45
C GLY A 399 12.86 -0.97 -3.42
N SER A 400 13.52 -0.24 -2.51
CA SER A 400 14.27 -0.82 -1.39
C SER A 400 13.34 -1.31 -0.29
N ALA A 401 13.71 -2.39 0.39
CA ALA A 401 13.00 -2.83 1.60
C ALA A 401 13.25 -1.89 2.79
N GLY A 402 12.25 -1.74 3.67
CA GLY A 402 12.37 -0.99 4.92
C GLY A 402 13.30 -1.68 5.94
N GLN A 403 13.73 -0.93 6.94
CA GLN A 403 14.57 -1.46 8.02
C GLN A 403 13.74 -2.24 9.05
N PRO A 404 14.24 -3.34 9.62
CA PRO A 404 13.56 -4.04 10.70
C PRO A 404 13.56 -3.20 11.98
N GLY A 405 12.50 -3.36 12.80
CA GLY A 405 12.40 -2.75 14.13
C GLY A 405 13.40 -3.35 15.11
N GLN A 406 13.72 -2.60 16.17
CA GLN A 406 14.59 -3.07 17.24
C GLN A 406 13.85 -4.03 18.18
N PRO A 407 14.47 -5.07 18.71
CA PRO A 407 13.89 -5.93 19.75
C PRO A 407 13.78 -5.16 21.07
N GLY A 408 12.75 -5.48 21.89
CA GLY A 408 12.53 -4.92 23.23
C GLY A 408 13.34 -5.61 24.33
#